data_47b3bd89826f310d2a82d1dc90010eef
#
_entry.id   47b3bd89826f310d2a82d1dc90010eef
#
_cell.length_a   1.000
_cell.length_b   1.000
_cell.length_c   1.000
_cell.angle_alpha   90.00
_cell.angle_beta   90.00
_cell.angle_gamma   90.00
#
_symmetry.space_group_name_H-M   'P 1'
#
loop_
_entity.id
_entity.type
_entity.pdbx_description
1 polymer ?
#
loop_
_entity_poly.entity_id
_entity_poly.type
_entity_poly.pdbx_seq_one_letter_code
_entity_poly.pdbx_strand_id
1 'polypeptide(L)'
;MRAATGTRELIMDTTYFGRKWGVMVLYDARSKRTLTVVVIKLETNALYAQEVASLQEKGAVIQSIICDGKSGLLGVFPDIPVQMCQFHQIKIIVRHLTRKPKSPAARALRALSLPLTESTQAAFEAALKRWYEQYAAFLNERSVNEKTATHTTHISACAPPTTA
;
A
#
# COMPACT_ATOMS: atom_id res chain seq x y z
N MET A 1 33.39 -9.48 -2.85
CA MET A 1 32.02 -9.66 -3.39
C MET A 1 31.85 -8.68 -4.55
N ARG A 2 31.60 -9.13 -5.79
CA ARG A 2 31.33 -8.23 -6.92
C ARG A 2 30.04 -7.47 -6.64
N ALA A 3 30.10 -6.14 -6.58
CA ALA A 3 28.93 -5.27 -6.64
C ALA A 3 28.17 -5.62 -7.93
N ALA A 4 26.97 -6.14 -7.79
CA ALA A 4 26.11 -6.45 -8.94
C ALA A 4 25.58 -5.10 -9.44
N THR A 5 26.35 -4.47 -10.34
CA THR A 5 25.89 -3.34 -11.14
C THR A 5 24.71 -3.79 -11.98
N GLY A 6 23.52 -3.33 -11.67
CA GLY A 6 22.32 -3.68 -12.42
C GLY A 6 21.09 -2.99 -11.85
N THR A 7 20.09 -2.87 -12.72
CA THR A 7 18.78 -2.31 -12.38
C THR A 7 18.05 -3.18 -11.39
N ARG A 8 17.48 -2.59 -10.34
CA ARG A 8 16.75 -3.27 -9.25
C ARG A 8 15.30 -2.82 -9.18
N GLU A 9 14.44 -3.77 -8.89
CA GLU A 9 13.04 -3.55 -8.56
C GLU A 9 12.86 -3.92 -7.10
N LEU A 10 12.80 -2.92 -6.21
CA LEU A 10 12.77 -3.16 -4.78
C LEU A 10 11.35 -3.43 -4.27
N ILE A 11 11.22 -4.45 -3.44
CA ILE A 11 10.08 -4.64 -2.54
C ILE A 11 10.58 -4.37 -1.13
N MET A 12 9.94 -3.42 -0.46
CA MET A 12 10.26 -3.03 0.91
C MET A 12 9.10 -3.40 1.83
N ASP A 13 9.42 -4.08 2.91
CA ASP A 13 8.43 -4.48 3.93
C ASP A 13 9.08 -4.58 5.31
N THR A 14 8.27 -4.34 6.35
CA THR A 14 8.67 -4.52 7.73
C THR A 14 7.71 -5.46 8.45
N THR A 15 8.25 -6.49 9.06
CA THR A 15 7.48 -7.43 9.89
C THR A 15 7.86 -7.26 11.35
N TYR A 16 6.87 -7.05 12.22
CA TYR A 16 7.06 -6.94 13.66
C TYR A 16 6.84 -8.25 14.39
N PHE A 17 7.72 -8.54 15.33
CA PHE A 17 7.64 -9.67 16.25
C PHE A 17 7.21 -9.16 17.63
N GLY A 18 5.90 -9.20 17.86
CA GLY A 18 5.28 -8.56 19.00
C GLY A 18 5.31 -7.03 18.88
N ARG A 19 5.57 -6.34 20.03
CA ARG A 19 5.63 -4.87 20.09
C ARG A 19 7.03 -4.31 20.31
N LYS A 20 8.05 -5.17 20.33
CA LYS A 20 9.40 -4.79 20.80
C LYS A 20 10.39 -4.54 19.67
N TRP A 21 10.29 -5.26 18.60
CA TRP A 21 11.24 -5.19 17.49
C TRP A 21 10.62 -5.73 16.20
N GLY A 22 11.19 -5.36 15.07
CA GLY A 22 10.81 -5.82 13.75
C GLY A 22 12.02 -6.09 12.89
N VAL A 23 11.76 -6.65 11.73
CA VAL A 23 12.76 -6.87 10.68
C VAL A 23 12.29 -6.14 9.44
N MET A 24 13.08 -5.19 8.98
CA MET A 24 12.91 -4.51 7.72
C MET A 24 13.71 -5.25 6.65
N VAL A 25 13.09 -5.49 5.51
CA VAL A 25 13.68 -6.21 4.38
C VAL A 25 13.56 -5.38 3.11
N LEU A 26 14.68 -5.25 2.39
CA LEU A 26 14.70 -4.78 1.01
C LEU A 26 15.02 -5.97 0.12
N TYR A 27 14.08 -6.32 -0.74
CA TYR A 27 14.16 -7.48 -1.62
C TYR A 27 14.14 -7.03 -3.07
N ASP A 28 15.01 -7.60 -3.90
CA ASP A 28 15.02 -7.34 -5.34
C ASP A 28 14.16 -8.39 -6.06
N ALA A 29 13.02 -7.93 -6.58
CA ALA A 29 12.07 -8.79 -7.28
C ALA A 29 12.66 -9.42 -8.54
N ARG A 30 13.58 -8.73 -9.21
CA ARG A 30 14.19 -9.17 -10.46
C ARG A 30 15.20 -10.31 -10.25
N SER A 31 16.13 -10.14 -9.31
CA SER A 31 17.12 -11.17 -8.99
C SER A 31 16.60 -12.21 -7.99
N LYS A 32 15.43 -11.99 -7.41
CA LYS A 32 14.83 -12.81 -6.35
C LYS A 32 15.75 -12.96 -5.12
N ARG A 33 16.44 -11.88 -4.76
CA ARG A 33 17.40 -11.87 -3.65
C ARG A 33 17.07 -10.80 -2.64
N THR A 34 17.23 -11.14 -1.38
CA THR A 34 17.25 -10.16 -0.30
C THR A 34 18.54 -9.37 -0.37
N LEU A 35 18.44 -8.06 -0.43
CA LEU A 35 19.58 -7.14 -0.52
C LEU A 35 19.96 -6.60 0.86
N THR A 36 18.97 -6.31 1.70
CA THR A 36 19.15 -5.75 3.03
C THR A 36 18.20 -6.38 4.01
N VAL A 37 18.69 -6.66 5.22
CA VAL A 37 17.89 -7.08 6.37
C VAL A 37 18.36 -6.28 7.58
N VAL A 38 17.45 -5.53 8.19
CA VAL A 38 17.75 -4.69 9.36
C VAL A 38 16.80 -5.02 10.50
N VAL A 39 17.36 -5.30 11.68
CA VAL A 39 16.57 -5.42 12.91
C VAL A 39 16.30 -4.02 13.44
N ILE A 40 15.03 -3.70 13.66
CA ILE A 40 14.60 -2.36 14.04
C ILE A 40 13.71 -2.39 15.29
N LYS A 41 13.72 -1.31 16.05
CA LYS A 41 12.75 -1.06 17.13
C LYS A 41 11.56 -0.27 16.63
N LEU A 42 11.80 0.67 15.74
CA LEU A 42 10.79 1.56 15.16
C LEU A 42 11.02 1.70 13.65
N GLU A 43 9.99 1.48 12.89
CA GLU A 43 9.97 1.69 11.46
C GLU A 43 9.77 3.18 11.14
N THR A 44 10.71 3.77 10.42
CA THR A 44 10.66 5.16 9.98
C THR A 44 10.90 5.29 8.49
N ASN A 45 10.35 6.35 7.87
CA ASN A 45 10.61 6.65 6.47
C ASN A 45 12.10 6.97 6.23
N ALA A 46 12.76 7.64 7.20
CA ALA A 46 14.18 7.94 7.14
C ALA A 46 15.05 6.68 7.05
N LEU A 47 14.67 5.61 7.75
CA LEU A 47 15.40 4.35 7.71
C LEU A 47 15.31 3.69 6.33
N TYR A 48 14.13 3.70 5.70
CA TYR A 48 13.99 3.23 4.33
C TYR A 48 14.83 4.05 3.35
N ALA A 49 14.81 5.39 3.48
CA ALA A 49 15.62 6.27 2.65
C ALA A 49 17.13 5.97 2.80
N GLN A 50 17.60 5.77 4.03
CA GLN A 50 18.99 5.43 4.34
C GLN A 50 19.42 4.12 3.69
N GLU A 51 18.59 3.07 3.79
CA GLU A 51 18.94 1.75 3.22
C GLU A 51 18.91 1.77 1.69
N VAL A 52 17.98 2.49 1.08
CA VAL A 52 17.96 2.70 -0.38
C VAL A 52 19.21 3.46 -0.84
N ALA A 53 19.55 4.56 -0.15
CA ALA A 53 20.78 5.33 -0.46
C ALA A 53 22.04 4.45 -0.33
N SER A 54 22.14 3.62 0.71
CA SER A 54 23.26 2.67 0.89
C SER A 54 23.36 1.65 -0.26
N LEU A 55 22.25 1.21 -0.83
CA LEU A 55 22.26 0.36 -2.02
C LEU A 55 22.75 1.12 -3.27
N GLN A 56 22.33 2.37 -3.43
CA GLN A 56 22.75 3.22 -4.55
C GLN A 56 24.25 3.55 -4.47
N GLU A 57 24.78 3.84 -3.28
CA GLU A 57 26.21 4.05 -3.05
C GLU A 57 27.05 2.80 -3.41
N LYS A 58 26.48 1.62 -3.26
CA LYS A 58 27.10 0.34 -3.67
C LYS A 58 26.93 0.05 -5.17
N GLY A 59 26.41 1.01 -5.94
CA GLY A 59 26.25 0.92 -7.38
C GLY A 59 24.95 0.28 -7.86
N ALA A 60 23.94 0.13 -7.00
CA ALA A 60 22.63 -0.33 -7.43
C ALA A 60 21.85 0.81 -8.10
N VAL A 61 21.28 0.55 -9.27
CA VAL A 61 20.31 1.45 -9.94
C VAL A 61 18.91 1.00 -9.59
N ILE A 62 18.17 1.80 -8.81
CA ILE A 62 16.81 1.47 -8.39
C ILE A 62 15.84 1.98 -9.44
N GLN A 63 15.14 1.07 -10.10
CA GLN A 63 14.21 1.36 -11.18
C GLN A 63 12.80 1.64 -10.65
N SER A 64 12.38 0.90 -9.63
CA SER A 64 11.08 1.05 -9.00
C SER A 64 11.09 0.52 -7.57
N ILE A 65 10.15 1.00 -6.77
CA ILE A 65 9.95 0.57 -5.39
C ILE A 65 8.50 0.14 -5.20
N ILE A 66 8.30 -1.03 -4.59
CA ILE A 66 7.01 -1.50 -4.10
C ILE A 66 7.09 -1.52 -2.57
N CYS A 67 6.17 -0.85 -1.89
CA CYS A 67 6.12 -0.80 -0.43
C CYS A 67 4.70 -1.00 0.11
N ASP A 68 4.56 -1.16 1.41
CA ASP A 68 3.26 -1.08 2.05
C ASP A 68 2.72 0.35 2.03
N GLY A 69 1.47 0.54 2.44
CA GLY A 69 0.84 1.86 2.46
C GLY A 69 1.23 2.72 3.67
N LYS A 70 2.47 2.61 4.17
CA LYS A 70 2.96 3.45 5.28
C LYS A 70 2.87 4.93 4.92
N SER A 71 2.28 5.71 5.83
CA SER A 71 2.08 7.15 5.63
C SER A 71 3.40 7.87 5.30
N GLY A 72 3.38 8.65 4.22
CA GLY A 72 4.50 9.45 3.73
C GLY A 72 5.58 8.67 2.98
N LEU A 73 5.58 7.32 3.00
CA LEU A 73 6.63 6.54 2.37
C LEU A 73 6.64 6.68 0.84
N LEU A 74 5.47 6.82 0.22
CA LEU A 74 5.33 7.02 -1.23
C LEU A 74 6.00 8.31 -1.72
N GLY A 75 6.11 9.34 -0.88
CA GLY A 75 6.74 10.63 -1.20
C GLY A 75 8.23 10.73 -0.85
N VAL A 76 8.83 9.67 -0.29
CA VAL A 76 10.23 9.70 0.15
C VAL A 76 11.21 9.67 -1.03
N PHE A 77 10.80 9.10 -2.15
CA PHE A 77 11.65 8.85 -3.32
C PHE A 77 11.12 9.58 -4.56
N PRO A 78 11.31 10.92 -4.68
CA PRO A 78 10.72 11.71 -5.76
C PRO A 78 11.19 11.30 -7.16
N ASP A 79 12.41 10.79 -7.27
CA ASP A 79 13.04 10.42 -8.54
C ASP A 79 12.89 8.93 -8.89
N ILE A 80 12.21 8.16 -8.05
CA ILE A 80 12.01 6.71 -8.26
C ILE A 80 10.50 6.42 -8.26
N PRO A 81 9.96 5.76 -9.30
CA PRO A 81 8.56 5.32 -9.28
C PRO A 81 8.27 4.43 -8.07
N VAL A 82 7.32 4.85 -7.23
CA VAL A 82 6.91 4.10 -6.04
C VAL A 82 5.47 3.64 -6.18
N GLN A 83 5.23 2.36 -5.95
CA GLN A 83 3.89 1.76 -5.98
C GLN A 83 3.56 1.12 -4.65
N MET A 84 2.32 1.28 -4.22
CA MET A 84 1.79 0.52 -3.10
C MET A 84 1.62 -0.96 -3.46
N CYS A 85 2.07 -1.83 -2.59
CA CYS A 85 1.89 -3.28 -2.75
C CYS A 85 0.40 -3.65 -2.84
N GLN A 86 0.01 -4.26 -3.95
CA GLN A 86 -1.38 -4.65 -4.21
C GLN A 86 -1.93 -5.61 -3.13
N PHE A 87 -1.10 -6.51 -2.62
CA PHE A 87 -1.50 -7.40 -1.53
C PHE A 87 -1.85 -6.62 -0.24
N HIS A 88 -1.06 -5.61 0.12
CA HIS A 88 -1.35 -4.75 1.26
C HIS A 88 -2.59 -3.89 0.99
N GLN A 89 -2.77 -3.41 -0.24
CA GLN A 89 -3.99 -2.69 -0.63
C GLN A 89 -5.25 -3.55 -0.42
N ILE A 90 -5.23 -4.79 -0.90
CA ILE A 90 -6.34 -5.74 -0.70
C ILE A 90 -6.58 -5.97 0.80
N LYS A 91 -5.52 -6.19 1.59
CA LYS A 91 -5.64 -6.37 3.05
C LYS A 91 -6.29 -5.16 3.73
N ILE A 92 -5.92 -3.94 3.35
CA ILE A 92 -6.49 -2.71 3.89
C ILE A 92 -7.97 -2.63 3.55
N ILE A 93 -8.35 -2.84 2.29
CA ILE A 93 -9.75 -2.82 1.86
C ILE A 93 -10.56 -3.87 2.64
N VAL A 94 -10.10 -5.11 2.71
CA VAL A 94 -10.79 -6.19 3.43
C VAL A 94 -10.90 -5.90 4.93
N ARG A 95 -9.90 -5.26 5.53
CA ARG A 95 -9.94 -4.83 6.94
C ARG A 95 -11.06 -3.82 7.19
N HIS A 96 -11.22 -2.84 6.31
CA HIS A 96 -12.28 -1.82 6.42
C HIS A 96 -13.66 -2.37 6.09
N LEU A 97 -13.77 -3.26 5.11
CA LEU A 97 -15.04 -3.83 4.68
C LEU A 97 -15.49 -5.05 5.49
N THR A 98 -14.62 -5.60 6.33
CA THR A 98 -14.76 -6.91 6.99
C THR A 98 -14.67 -8.09 6.00
N ARG A 99 -14.54 -9.32 6.54
CA ARG A 99 -14.49 -10.54 5.70
C ARG A 99 -15.86 -10.90 5.11
N LYS A 100 -16.95 -10.49 5.76
CA LYS A 100 -18.34 -10.76 5.34
C LYS A 100 -19.15 -9.46 5.38
N PRO A 101 -18.95 -8.55 4.42
CA PRO A 101 -19.64 -7.26 4.40
C PRO A 101 -21.14 -7.45 4.21
N LYS A 102 -21.94 -6.66 4.94
CA LYS A 102 -23.42 -6.76 4.89
C LYS A 102 -24.01 -5.93 3.75
N SER A 103 -23.51 -4.71 3.52
CA SER A 103 -24.08 -3.85 2.47
C SER A 103 -23.71 -4.33 1.05
N PRO A 104 -24.61 -4.14 0.06
CA PRO A 104 -24.32 -4.49 -1.33
C PRO A 104 -23.10 -3.76 -1.88
N ALA A 105 -22.93 -2.48 -1.57
CA ALA A 105 -21.77 -1.67 -1.98
C ALA A 105 -20.45 -2.26 -1.46
N ALA A 106 -20.40 -2.63 -0.18
CA ALA A 106 -19.21 -3.22 0.43
C ALA A 106 -18.89 -4.62 -0.13
N ARG A 107 -19.92 -5.44 -0.42
CA ARG A 107 -19.72 -6.73 -1.09
C ARG A 107 -19.16 -6.57 -2.49
N ALA A 108 -19.70 -5.64 -3.26
CA ALA A 108 -19.23 -5.35 -4.61
C ALA A 108 -17.80 -4.80 -4.63
N LEU A 109 -17.46 -3.85 -3.73
CA LEU A 109 -16.09 -3.33 -3.60
C LEU A 109 -15.09 -4.42 -3.21
N ARG A 110 -15.46 -5.29 -2.29
CA ARG A 110 -14.62 -6.42 -1.93
C ARG A 110 -14.39 -7.37 -3.11
N ALA A 111 -15.44 -7.71 -3.86
CA ALA A 111 -15.33 -8.58 -5.03
C ALA A 111 -14.44 -7.97 -6.13
N LEU A 112 -14.55 -6.65 -6.33
CA LEU A 112 -13.73 -5.89 -7.26
C LEU A 112 -12.25 -5.86 -6.82
N SER A 113 -11.99 -5.80 -5.51
CA SER A 113 -10.63 -5.64 -4.97
C SER A 113 -9.83 -6.95 -4.94
N LEU A 114 -10.48 -8.09 -4.82
CA LEU A 114 -9.77 -9.37 -4.68
C LEU A 114 -8.90 -9.75 -5.89
N PRO A 115 -9.34 -9.54 -7.14
CA PRO A 115 -8.53 -9.84 -8.33
C PRO A 115 -7.57 -8.70 -8.73
N LEU A 116 -7.27 -7.76 -7.82
CA LEU A 116 -6.41 -6.61 -8.13
C LEU A 116 -5.05 -7.02 -8.71
N THR A 117 -4.45 -8.11 -8.21
CA THR A 117 -3.15 -8.62 -8.67
C THR A 117 -3.18 -9.21 -10.07
N GLU A 118 -4.36 -9.54 -10.58
CA GLU A 118 -4.59 -10.13 -11.90
C GLU A 118 -5.15 -9.12 -12.91
N SER A 119 -5.49 -7.91 -12.42
CA SER A 119 -6.12 -6.87 -13.21
C SER A 119 -5.10 -5.88 -13.77
N THR A 120 -5.36 -5.35 -14.96
CA THR A 120 -4.63 -4.17 -15.43
C THR A 120 -5.13 -2.92 -14.71
N GLN A 121 -4.27 -1.91 -14.59
CA GLN A 121 -4.64 -0.63 -13.99
C GLN A 121 -5.91 -0.03 -14.62
N ALA A 122 -5.96 0.06 -15.95
CA ALA A 122 -7.11 0.62 -16.68
C ALA A 122 -8.42 -0.16 -16.43
N ALA A 123 -8.35 -1.49 -16.37
CA ALA A 123 -9.52 -2.33 -16.09
C ALA A 123 -10.02 -2.12 -14.66
N PHE A 124 -9.10 -2.06 -13.69
CA PHE A 124 -9.43 -1.82 -12.29
C PHE A 124 -10.03 -0.43 -12.07
N GLU A 125 -9.44 0.63 -12.64
CA GLU A 125 -9.94 2.01 -12.56
C GLU A 125 -11.34 2.13 -13.17
N ALA A 126 -11.56 1.54 -14.34
CA ALA A 126 -12.88 1.53 -14.98
C ALA A 126 -13.93 0.78 -14.14
N ALA A 127 -13.56 -0.33 -13.52
CA ALA A 127 -14.44 -1.08 -12.64
C ALA A 127 -14.73 -0.31 -11.33
N LEU A 128 -13.74 0.35 -10.76
CA LEU A 128 -13.90 1.19 -9.57
C LEU A 128 -14.80 2.40 -9.85
N LYS A 129 -14.65 3.02 -11.01
CA LYS A 129 -15.51 4.13 -11.45
C LYS A 129 -16.98 3.68 -11.57
N ARG A 130 -17.23 2.56 -12.24
CA ARG A 130 -18.60 2.00 -12.33
C ARG A 130 -19.18 1.68 -10.95
N TRP A 131 -18.39 1.09 -10.06
CA TRP A 131 -18.80 0.85 -8.68
C TRP A 131 -19.18 2.14 -7.95
N TYR A 132 -18.34 3.17 -8.07
CA TYR A 132 -18.60 4.47 -7.45
C TYR A 132 -19.91 5.10 -7.97
N GLU A 133 -20.13 5.12 -9.29
CA GLU A 133 -21.34 5.63 -9.91
C GLU A 133 -22.59 4.86 -9.48
N GLN A 134 -22.50 3.53 -9.43
CA GLN A 134 -23.60 2.66 -9.02
C GLN A 134 -24.03 2.89 -7.57
N TYR A 135 -23.08 3.16 -6.68
CA TYR A 135 -23.35 3.29 -5.25
C TYR A 135 -23.24 4.74 -4.74
N ALA A 136 -23.22 5.72 -5.64
CA ALA A 136 -23.04 7.14 -5.28
C ALA A 136 -24.08 7.64 -4.26
N ALA A 137 -25.35 7.27 -4.40
CA ALA A 137 -26.40 7.64 -3.44
C ALA A 137 -26.08 7.10 -2.04
N PHE A 138 -25.77 5.81 -1.91
CA PHE A 138 -25.40 5.18 -0.64
C PHE A 138 -24.13 5.81 -0.03
N LEU A 139 -23.14 6.10 -0.85
CA LEU A 139 -21.87 6.68 -0.38
C LEU A 139 -22.05 8.11 0.14
N ASN A 140 -23.03 8.85 -0.37
CA ASN A 140 -23.35 10.21 0.04
C ASN A 140 -24.34 10.26 1.22
N GLU A 141 -24.89 9.14 1.66
CA GLU A 141 -25.73 9.11 2.86
C GLU A 141 -24.92 9.57 4.09
N ARG A 142 -25.52 10.47 4.85
CA ARG A 142 -24.94 10.99 6.09
C ARG A 142 -25.53 10.20 7.27
N SER A 143 -24.69 9.52 8.00
CA SER A 143 -25.08 8.95 9.29
C SER A 143 -24.69 9.88 10.43
N VAL A 144 -25.58 10.04 11.39
CA VAL A 144 -25.31 10.79 12.64
C VAL A 144 -24.90 9.77 13.69
N ASN A 145 -23.71 9.96 14.27
CA ASN A 145 -23.33 9.19 15.43
C ASN A 145 -24.01 9.82 16.66
N GLU A 146 -25.06 9.19 17.16
CA GLU A 146 -25.85 9.69 18.32
C GLU A 146 -25.00 9.90 19.58
N LYS A 147 -23.88 9.17 19.73
CA LYS A 147 -23.00 9.29 20.90
C LYS A 147 -22.05 10.48 20.84
N THR A 148 -21.72 10.96 19.65
CA THR A 148 -20.72 12.03 19.47
C THR A 148 -21.26 13.24 18.74
N ALA A 149 -22.52 13.21 18.30
CA ALA A 149 -23.15 14.23 17.44
C ALA A 149 -22.34 14.60 16.18
N THR A 150 -21.45 13.71 15.75
CA THR A 150 -20.62 13.91 14.55
C THR A 150 -21.28 13.29 13.31
N HIS A 151 -21.30 14.05 12.22
CA HIS A 151 -21.73 13.57 10.92
C HIS A 151 -20.59 12.81 10.24
N THR A 152 -20.84 11.56 9.86
CA THR A 152 -19.89 10.76 9.10
C THR A 152 -20.53 10.33 7.79
N THR A 153 -19.87 10.56 6.67
CA THR A 153 -20.28 10.00 5.38
C THR A 153 -19.63 8.63 5.16
N HIS A 154 -20.27 7.72 4.45
CA HIS A 154 -19.70 6.43 4.10
C HIS A 154 -18.41 6.54 3.27
N ILE A 155 -18.19 7.68 2.59
CA ILE A 155 -16.99 8.00 1.83
C ILE A 155 -15.74 8.07 2.72
N SER A 156 -15.86 8.53 3.96
CA SER A 156 -14.70 8.62 4.88
C SER A 156 -14.04 7.28 5.17
N ALA A 157 -14.79 6.19 5.04
CA ALA A 157 -14.28 4.83 5.26
C ALA A 157 -13.70 4.18 4.00
N CYS A 158 -13.98 4.74 2.81
CA CYS A 158 -13.64 4.13 1.52
C CYS A 158 -12.74 5.01 0.64
N ALA A 159 -12.39 6.23 1.06
CA ALA A 159 -11.54 7.12 0.28
C ALA A 159 -10.14 6.51 0.10
N PRO A 160 -9.65 6.38 -1.15
CA PRO A 160 -8.25 6.08 -1.36
C PRO A 160 -7.40 7.22 -0.78
N PRO A 161 -6.17 6.96 -0.33
CA PRO A 161 -5.27 8.03 0.04
C PRO A 161 -5.13 8.99 -1.14
N THR A 162 -5.42 10.25 -0.89
CA THR A 162 -5.28 11.32 -1.88
C THR A 162 -3.83 11.36 -2.30
N THR A 163 -3.56 11.05 -3.55
CA THR A 163 -2.26 11.35 -4.16
C THR A 163 -2.16 12.86 -4.31
N ALA A 164 -1.37 13.48 -3.46
CA ALA A 164 -0.87 14.83 -3.66
C ALA A 164 0.42 14.76 -4.45
#